data_7810d116f02c338597746594bd13befe
#
_entry.id   7810d116f02c338597746594bd13befe
#
_cell.length_a   1.000
_cell.length_b   1.000
_cell.length_c   1.000
_cell.angle_alpha   90.00
_cell.angle_beta   90.00
_cell.angle_gamma   90.00
#
_symmetry.space_group_name_H-M   'P 1'
#
loop_
_entity.id
_entity.type
_entity.pdbx_description
1 polymer ?
#
loop_
_entity_poly.entity_id
_entity_poly.type
_entity_poly.pdbx_seq_one_letter_code
_entity_poly.pdbx_strand_id
1 'polypeptide(L)'
;MAGREAFELFGEAADLYHLRRPRYPVALFNRLAEFAELGDGDTVLEVGTGTGIATQELIRRGLLVTGLDPSPEMAAVAQVRLGQTGRLRVVTSSFEGWVPDRVDFAAVISAQAWHWVDPEVRYRKAAGVLAPGGWLALIWNRSTGGDAEVRAGLDAVYSRLAPELAGLPPGELDLDRREEIAASGLFQQPRLERFGFEVRYGARSYAELMATQSDHRRLPASRRRQLLAAIEEEIDSAGGSYRVTWESRLYLARRLGSPQAFP
;
A
#
# COMPACT_ATOMS: atom_id res chain seq x y z
N MET A 1 11.91 -16.20 0.18
CA MET A 1 12.31 -16.05 -1.26
C MET A 1 11.25 -15.29 -2.07
N ALA A 2 9.95 -15.52 -1.87
CA ALA A 2 8.89 -14.82 -2.63
C ALA A 2 8.88 -13.28 -2.49
N GLY A 3 9.30 -12.72 -1.35
CA GLY A 3 9.34 -11.28 -1.13
C GLY A 3 10.38 -10.55 -2.01
N ARG A 4 11.56 -11.11 -2.17
CA ARG A 4 12.66 -10.46 -2.90
C ARG A 4 12.37 -10.28 -4.40
N GLU A 5 11.78 -11.28 -5.03
CA GLU A 5 11.40 -11.22 -6.46
C GLU A 5 10.30 -10.17 -6.73
N ALA A 6 9.39 -9.95 -5.76
CA ALA A 6 8.34 -8.96 -5.91
C ALA A 6 8.89 -7.53 -5.88
N PHE A 7 9.90 -7.23 -5.05
CA PHE A 7 10.49 -5.89 -4.96
C PHE A 7 11.23 -5.48 -6.24
N GLU A 8 11.97 -6.40 -6.84
CA GLU A 8 12.64 -6.16 -8.13
C GLU A 8 11.64 -5.84 -9.25
N LEU A 9 10.45 -6.48 -9.21
CA LEU A 9 9.40 -6.23 -10.19
C LEU A 9 8.79 -4.81 -10.09
N PHE A 10 8.73 -4.21 -8.91
CA PHE A 10 8.17 -2.87 -8.75
C PHE A 10 9.12 -1.75 -9.19
N GLY A 11 10.43 -1.93 -9.03
CA GLY A 11 11.42 -0.92 -9.38
C GLY A 11 11.39 -0.54 -10.86
N GLU A 12 11.35 -1.50 -11.77
CA GLU A 12 11.33 -1.26 -13.22
C GLU A 12 10.15 -0.43 -13.73
N ALA A 13 9.10 -0.25 -12.91
CA ALA A 13 7.91 0.48 -13.28
C ALA A 13 7.51 1.55 -12.25
N ALA A 14 8.48 2.05 -11.48
CA ALA A 14 8.20 2.95 -10.37
C ALA A 14 7.44 4.23 -10.77
N ASP A 15 7.82 4.84 -11.89
CA ASP A 15 7.11 6.04 -12.39
C ASP A 15 5.69 5.72 -12.85
N LEU A 16 5.49 4.60 -13.55
CA LEU A 16 4.18 4.13 -13.97
C LEU A 16 3.32 3.79 -12.75
N TYR A 17 3.90 3.11 -11.77
CA TYR A 17 3.27 2.82 -10.48
C TYR A 17 2.80 4.11 -9.81
N HIS A 18 3.68 5.10 -9.68
CA HIS A 18 3.33 6.38 -9.07
C HIS A 18 2.19 7.08 -9.80
N LEU A 19 2.20 7.03 -11.14
CA LEU A 19 1.23 7.71 -11.98
C LEU A 19 -0.16 7.07 -11.94
N ARG A 20 -0.23 5.72 -11.89
CA ARG A 20 -1.47 4.97 -12.12
C ARG A 20 -2.13 4.41 -10.88
N ARG A 21 -1.38 4.14 -9.79
CA ARG A 21 -1.98 3.63 -8.56
C ARG A 21 -2.99 4.64 -7.97
N PRO A 22 -4.16 4.16 -7.49
CA PRO A 22 -5.14 5.04 -6.88
C PRO A 22 -4.57 5.72 -5.66
N ARG A 23 -4.88 7.01 -5.52
CA ARG A 23 -4.54 7.77 -4.31
C ARG A 23 -5.46 7.37 -3.16
N TYR A 24 -5.07 7.74 -1.96
CA TYR A 24 -5.90 7.52 -0.80
C TYR A 24 -6.77 8.75 -0.54
N PRO A 25 -8.01 8.58 -0.04
CA PRO A 25 -8.84 9.71 0.36
C PRO A 25 -8.18 10.57 1.44
N VAL A 26 -8.26 11.89 1.30
CA VAL A 26 -7.73 12.85 2.30
C VAL A 26 -8.37 12.60 3.68
N ALA A 27 -9.66 12.23 3.71
CA ALA A 27 -10.39 11.91 4.92
C ALA A 27 -9.75 10.77 5.73
N LEU A 28 -9.11 9.79 5.06
CA LEU A 28 -8.40 8.69 5.72
C LEU A 28 -7.25 9.23 6.58
N PHE A 29 -6.43 10.12 6.03
CA PHE A 29 -5.29 10.66 6.77
C PHE A 29 -5.72 11.67 7.83
N ASN A 30 -6.84 12.38 7.63
CA ASN A 30 -7.42 13.21 8.68
C ASN A 30 -7.85 12.35 9.87
N ARG A 31 -8.49 11.21 9.58
CA ARG A 31 -8.92 10.27 10.62
C ARG A 31 -7.72 9.62 11.32
N LEU A 32 -6.66 9.26 10.57
CA LEU A 32 -5.41 8.78 11.14
C LEU A 32 -4.82 9.82 12.12
N ALA A 33 -4.69 11.08 11.68
CA ALA A 33 -4.12 12.15 12.49
C ALA A 33 -4.96 12.43 13.74
N GLU A 34 -6.30 12.42 13.62
CA GLU A 34 -7.22 12.60 14.75
C GLU A 34 -7.08 11.49 15.80
N PHE A 35 -7.12 10.21 15.38
CA PHE A 35 -7.06 9.10 16.33
C PHE A 35 -5.70 8.92 16.96
N ALA A 36 -4.64 9.14 16.20
CA ALA A 36 -3.28 8.99 16.67
C ALA A 36 -2.72 10.28 17.27
N GLU A 37 -3.55 11.34 17.36
CA GLU A 37 -3.18 12.65 17.92
C GLU A 37 -1.90 13.22 17.26
N LEU A 38 -1.73 12.97 15.93
CA LEU A 38 -0.53 13.39 15.19
C LEU A 38 -0.63 14.86 14.79
N GLY A 39 0.44 15.59 15.09
CA GLY A 39 0.59 17.01 14.78
C GLY A 39 1.86 17.36 14.02
N ASP A 40 2.05 18.65 13.73
CA ASP A 40 3.25 19.14 13.05
C ASP A 40 4.52 18.82 13.86
N GLY A 41 5.52 18.26 13.19
CA GLY A 41 6.79 17.84 13.78
C GLY A 41 6.80 16.43 14.38
N ASP A 42 5.67 15.76 14.52
CA ASP A 42 5.66 14.38 14.98
C ASP A 42 6.40 13.44 14.01
N THR A 43 7.15 12.51 14.57
CA THR A 43 7.94 11.55 13.78
C THR A 43 7.18 10.25 13.58
N VAL A 44 7.12 9.81 12.34
CA VAL A 44 6.47 8.56 11.95
C VAL A 44 7.39 7.69 11.11
N LEU A 45 7.23 6.38 11.25
CA LEU A 45 7.89 5.38 10.42
C LEU A 45 6.91 4.88 9.37
N GLU A 46 7.25 4.98 8.09
CA GLU A 46 6.48 4.38 7.00
C GLU A 46 7.19 3.13 6.48
N VAL A 47 6.53 1.99 6.57
CA VAL A 47 7.02 0.69 6.09
C VAL A 47 6.45 0.42 4.70
N GLY A 48 7.34 0.33 3.71
CA GLY A 48 6.97 0.25 2.30
C GLY A 48 6.55 1.60 1.75
N THR A 49 7.43 2.60 1.85
CA THR A 49 7.22 3.98 1.33
C THR A 49 6.87 3.98 -0.15
N GLY A 50 7.41 3.02 -0.92
CA GLY A 50 7.21 2.96 -2.36
C GLY A 50 7.68 4.23 -3.02
N THR A 51 6.85 4.77 -3.90
CA THR A 51 7.10 6.04 -4.61
C THR A 51 6.62 7.29 -3.85
N GLY A 52 6.24 7.13 -2.57
CA GLY A 52 5.82 8.24 -1.72
C GLY A 52 4.35 8.64 -1.83
N ILE A 53 3.46 7.76 -2.29
CA ILE A 53 2.04 8.09 -2.46
C ILE A 53 1.37 8.43 -1.12
N ALA A 54 1.56 7.61 -0.09
CA ALA A 54 1.03 7.88 1.24
C ALA A 54 1.91 8.89 1.99
N THR A 55 3.22 8.81 1.83
CA THR A 55 4.20 9.75 2.39
C THR A 55 3.83 11.20 2.14
N GLN A 56 3.41 11.53 0.91
CA GLN A 56 3.01 12.90 0.53
C GLN A 56 1.88 13.42 1.42
N GLU A 57 0.92 12.58 1.76
CA GLU A 57 -0.20 12.96 2.62
C GLU A 57 0.22 13.14 4.09
N LEU A 58 1.20 12.35 4.55
CA LEU A 58 1.79 12.49 5.89
C LEU A 58 2.57 13.80 6.00
N ILE A 59 3.42 14.10 5.02
CA ILE A 59 4.21 15.35 4.98
C ILE A 59 3.31 16.58 4.90
N ARG A 60 2.21 16.55 4.14
CA ARG A 60 1.24 17.66 4.07
C ARG A 60 0.62 18.00 5.43
N ARG A 61 0.62 17.08 6.38
CA ARG A 61 0.17 17.26 7.76
C ARG A 61 1.28 17.67 8.71
N GLY A 62 2.46 17.98 8.17
CA GLY A 62 3.59 18.43 8.96
C GLY A 62 4.42 17.32 9.59
N LEU A 63 4.13 16.04 9.32
CA LEU A 63 4.85 14.92 9.91
C LEU A 63 6.27 14.80 9.35
N LEU A 64 7.18 14.34 10.20
CA LEU A 64 8.54 13.96 9.84
C LEU A 64 8.56 12.45 9.57
N VAL A 65 8.77 12.07 8.31
CA VAL A 65 8.65 10.67 7.88
C VAL A 65 10.03 10.04 7.72
N THR A 66 10.28 8.93 8.43
CA THR A 66 11.31 7.97 8.05
C THR A 66 10.64 6.89 7.21
N GLY A 67 10.97 6.82 5.92
CA GLY A 67 10.37 5.89 4.97
C GLY A 67 11.32 4.75 4.65
N LEU A 68 10.86 3.51 4.80
CA LEU A 68 11.62 2.31 4.43
C LEU A 68 11.04 1.72 3.15
N ASP A 69 11.89 1.41 2.19
CA ASP A 69 11.53 0.59 1.05
C ASP A 69 12.72 -0.28 0.62
N PRO A 70 12.54 -1.58 0.37
CA PRO A 70 13.63 -2.44 -0.07
C PRO A 70 14.01 -2.25 -1.54
N SER A 71 13.16 -1.61 -2.38
CA SER A 71 13.48 -1.29 -3.77
C SER A 71 14.21 0.05 -3.86
N PRO A 72 15.47 0.08 -4.32
CA PRO A 72 16.22 1.32 -4.55
C PRO A 72 15.51 2.28 -5.52
N GLU A 73 14.86 1.74 -6.55
CA GLU A 73 14.18 2.50 -7.58
C GLU A 73 12.93 3.20 -7.02
N MET A 74 12.13 2.48 -6.21
CA MET A 74 10.99 3.08 -5.50
C MET A 74 11.43 4.16 -4.53
N ALA A 75 12.45 3.87 -3.72
CA ALA A 75 13.05 4.80 -2.77
C ALA A 75 13.58 6.07 -3.48
N ALA A 76 14.24 5.90 -4.63
CA ALA A 76 14.74 7.03 -5.42
C ALA A 76 13.60 7.94 -5.93
N VAL A 77 12.48 7.37 -6.40
CA VAL A 77 11.31 8.15 -6.82
C VAL A 77 10.73 8.94 -5.65
N ALA A 78 10.59 8.33 -4.48
CA ALA A 78 10.12 9.04 -3.27
C ALA A 78 11.08 10.19 -2.89
N GLN A 79 12.39 9.92 -2.90
CA GLN A 79 13.42 10.91 -2.58
C GLN A 79 13.40 12.10 -3.56
N VAL A 80 13.31 11.85 -4.87
CA VAL A 80 13.25 12.92 -5.90
C VAL A 80 11.99 13.78 -5.71
N ARG A 81 10.85 13.17 -5.41
CA ARG A 81 9.57 13.86 -5.32
C ARG A 81 9.38 14.63 -4.01
N LEU A 82 9.87 14.12 -2.91
CA LEU A 82 9.53 14.60 -1.57
C LEU A 82 10.75 15.00 -0.72
N GLY A 83 11.96 14.60 -1.11
CA GLY A 83 13.17 14.83 -0.31
C GLY A 83 13.45 16.31 -0.05
N GLN A 84 13.12 17.20 -1.00
CA GLN A 84 13.33 18.65 -0.84
C GLN A 84 12.40 19.30 0.18
N THR A 85 11.38 18.60 0.66
CA THR A 85 10.50 19.11 1.72
C THR A 85 11.21 19.24 3.08
N GLY A 86 12.37 18.57 3.24
CA GLY A 86 13.08 18.47 4.52
C GLY A 86 12.36 17.59 5.55
N ARG A 87 11.23 16.94 5.16
CA ARG A 87 10.38 16.14 6.06
C ARG A 87 10.43 14.64 5.76
N LEU A 88 11.19 14.21 4.75
CA LEU A 88 11.36 12.81 4.38
C LEU A 88 12.83 12.39 4.48
N ARG A 89 13.06 11.32 5.24
CA ARG A 89 14.29 10.53 5.19
C ARG A 89 13.96 9.16 4.62
N VAL A 90 14.49 8.85 3.44
CA VAL A 90 14.33 7.52 2.83
C VAL A 90 15.49 6.62 3.21
N VAL A 91 15.19 5.39 3.59
CA VAL A 91 16.17 4.33 3.88
C VAL A 91 15.86 3.13 2.99
N THR A 92 16.80 2.77 2.13
CA THR A 92 16.67 1.58 1.28
C THR A 92 16.98 0.34 2.10
N SER A 93 15.93 -0.27 2.66
CA SER A 93 16.01 -1.48 3.48
C SER A 93 14.64 -2.14 3.58
N SER A 94 14.62 -3.46 3.76
CA SER A 94 13.42 -4.13 4.26
C SER A 94 13.19 -3.77 5.73
N PHE A 95 11.94 -3.90 6.19
CA PHE A 95 11.64 -3.63 7.59
C PHE A 95 12.37 -4.61 8.52
N GLU A 96 12.51 -5.86 8.13
CA GLU A 96 13.21 -6.89 8.89
C GLU A 96 14.71 -6.57 9.05
N GLY A 97 15.35 -6.15 7.95
CA GLY A 97 16.79 -5.87 7.92
C GLY A 97 17.19 -4.50 8.46
N TRP A 98 16.22 -3.58 8.58
CA TRP A 98 16.51 -2.24 9.07
C TRP A 98 16.85 -2.23 10.57
N VAL A 99 17.95 -1.57 10.93
CA VAL A 99 18.33 -1.31 12.32
C VAL A 99 17.84 0.08 12.69
N PRO A 100 16.91 0.21 13.66
CA PRO A 100 16.39 1.51 14.05
C PRO A 100 17.46 2.37 14.73
N ASP A 101 17.56 3.62 14.31
CA ASP A 101 18.35 4.66 14.95
C ASP A 101 17.57 5.42 16.04
N ARG A 102 16.25 5.16 16.11
CA ARG A 102 15.34 5.68 17.14
C ARG A 102 14.20 4.69 17.41
N VAL A 103 13.61 4.77 18.58
CA VAL A 103 12.55 3.86 19.08
C VAL A 103 11.42 4.64 19.78
N ASP A 104 11.06 5.81 19.22
CA ASP A 104 10.08 6.73 19.77
C ASP A 104 9.16 7.33 18.70
N PHE A 105 8.85 6.54 17.65
CA PHE A 105 7.91 6.97 16.64
C PHE A 105 6.49 7.10 17.21
N ALA A 106 5.82 8.22 16.89
CA ALA A 106 4.42 8.42 17.26
C ALA A 106 3.49 7.43 16.53
N ALA A 107 3.85 7.06 15.29
CA ALA A 107 3.15 6.03 14.55
C ALA A 107 4.08 5.21 13.65
N VAL A 108 3.75 3.92 13.48
CA VAL A 108 4.22 3.06 12.38
C VAL A 108 3.08 2.92 11.39
N ILE A 109 3.32 3.30 10.15
CA ILE A 109 2.33 3.35 9.08
C ILE A 109 2.79 2.42 7.96
N SER A 110 1.87 1.66 7.37
CA SER A 110 2.16 0.90 6.15
C SER A 110 0.97 0.96 5.20
N ALA A 111 1.22 1.41 3.98
CA ALA A 111 0.21 1.54 2.95
C ALA A 111 0.50 0.56 1.80
N GLN A 112 -0.34 -0.47 1.62
CA GLN A 112 -0.22 -1.51 0.59
C GLN A 112 1.06 -2.36 0.69
N ALA A 113 1.76 -2.38 1.83
CA ALA A 113 3.06 -3.05 1.93
C ALA A 113 3.17 -4.06 3.08
N TRP A 114 2.33 -3.97 4.11
CA TRP A 114 2.45 -4.78 5.32
C TRP A 114 2.44 -6.30 5.08
N HIS A 115 1.74 -6.77 4.06
CA HIS A 115 1.67 -8.18 3.70
C HIS A 115 2.99 -8.74 3.12
N TRP A 116 3.94 -7.89 2.77
CA TRP A 116 5.28 -8.29 2.34
C TRP A 116 6.25 -8.49 3.50
N VAL A 117 5.92 -7.94 4.68
CA VAL A 117 6.76 -8.04 5.87
C VAL A 117 6.54 -9.39 6.55
N ASP A 118 7.62 -10.02 7.00
CA ASP A 118 7.59 -11.30 7.69
C ASP A 118 6.59 -11.27 8.88
N PRO A 119 5.58 -12.15 8.87
CA PRO A 119 4.57 -12.22 9.93
C PRO A 119 5.15 -12.41 11.34
N GLU A 120 6.26 -13.13 11.48
CA GLU A 120 6.88 -13.38 12.78
C GLU A 120 7.61 -12.16 13.34
N VAL A 121 7.99 -11.23 12.48
CA VAL A 121 8.77 -10.03 12.84
C VAL A 121 7.90 -8.79 12.96
N ARG A 122 6.96 -8.60 12.07
CA ARG A 122 6.31 -7.32 11.78
C ARG A 122 5.68 -6.62 12.99
N TYR A 123 4.87 -7.32 13.78
CA TYR A 123 4.17 -6.70 14.91
C TYR A 123 5.11 -6.42 16.09
N ARG A 124 6.03 -7.34 16.37
CA ARG A 124 7.01 -7.17 17.45
C ARG A 124 7.95 -6.00 17.18
N LYS A 125 8.45 -5.93 15.96
CA LYS A 125 9.34 -4.83 15.55
C LYS A 125 8.62 -3.50 15.51
N ALA A 126 7.38 -3.45 15.02
CA ALA A 126 6.56 -2.23 15.04
C ALA A 126 6.32 -1.74 16.48
N ALA A 127 5.92 -2.63 17.38
CA ALA A 127 5.76 -2.27 18.78
C ALA A 127 7.07 -1.82 19.43
N GLY A 128 8.20 -2.43 19.04
CA GLY A 128 9.53 -2.09 19.56
C GLY A 128 10.03 -0.70 19.20
N VAL A 129 9.62 -0.16 18.03
CA VAL A 129 10.05 1.17 17.58
C VAL A 129 9.06 2.29 17.89
N LEU A 130 7.83 1.96 18.29
CA LEU A 130 6.83 2.95 18.67
C LEU A 130 7.14 3.55 20.06
N ALA A 131 6.84 4.81 20.22
CA ALA A 131 6.75 5.45 21.53
C ALA A 131 5.71 4.74 22.43
N PRO A 132 5.79 4.84 23.76
CA PRO A 132 4.72 4.38 24.64
C PRO A 132 3.38 5.01 24.24
N GLY A 133 2.36 4.18 23.96
CA GLY A 133 1.06 4.64 23.49
C GLY A 133 1.01 5.07 22.02
N GLY A 134 2.10 4.90 21.27
CA GLY A 134 2.13 5.13 19.82
C GLY A 134 1.21 4.19 19.03
N TRP A 135 1.03 4.44 17.75
CA TRP A 135 0.00 3.81 16.93
C TRP A 135 0.57 3.01 15.77
N LEU A 136 -0.03 1.86 15.51
CA LEU A 136 0.10 1.12 14.26
C LEU A 136 -1.06 1.49 13.34
N ALA A 137 -0.77 1.91 12.10
CA ALA A 137 -1.74 2.26 11.09
C ALA A 137 -1.47 1.46 9.80
N LEU A 138 -2.38 0.57 9.45
CA LEU A 138 -2.26 -0.25 8.25
C LEU A 138 -3.33 0.15 7.24
N ILE A 139 -2.93 0.38 5.98
CA ILE A 139 -3.79 0.94 4.95
C ILE A 139 -3.79 0.05 3.70
N TRP A 140 -4.99 -0.24 3.18
CA TRP A 140 -5.18 -0.92 1.90
C TRP A 140 -6.26 -0.26 1.05
N ASN A 141 -5.96 -0.08 -0.23
CA ASN A 141 -6.96 0.18 -1.26
C ASN A 141 -7.37 -1.15 -1.90
N ARG A 142 -8.65 -1.36 -2.04
CA ARG A 142 -9.21 -2.49 -2.78
C ARG A 142 -10.29 -2.02 -3.75
N SER A 143 -10.38 -2.62 -4.91
CA SER A 143 -11.52 -2.44 -5.80
C SER A 143 -12.71 -3.21 -5.23
N THR A 144 -13.87 -2.54 -5.15
CA THR A 144 -15.13 -3.14 -4.68
C THR A 144 -16.15 -3.28 -5.80
N GLY A 145 -15.84 -2.76 -7.01
CA GLY A 145 -16.73 -2.82 -8.15
C GLY A 145 -16.34 -1.83 -9.24
N GLY A 146 -17.29 -1.59 -10.14
CA GLY A 146 -17.15 -0.66 -11.25
C GLY A 146 -18.33 -0.77 -12.19
N ASP A 147 -18.27 -0.09 -13.34
CA ASP A 147 -19.31 -0.18 -14.37
C ASP A 147 -19.51 -1.65 -14.78
N ALA A 148 -20.74 -2.16 -14.62
CA ALA A 148 -21.03 -3.59 -14.71
C ALA A 148 -20.76 -4.17 -16.11
N GLU A 149 -21.06 -3.43 -17.17
CA GLU A 149 -20.85 -3.84 -18.55
C GLU A 149 -19.35 -4.00 -18.85
N VAL A 150 -18.55 -2.98 -18.53
CA VAL A 150 -17.09 -3.03 -18.72
C VAL A 150 -16.48 -4.17 -17.90
N ARG A 151 -16.95 -4.36 -16.67
CA ARG A 151 -16.48 -5.44 -15.80
C ARG A 151 -16.73 -6.81 -16.40
N ALA A 152 -17.95 -7.06 -16.92
CA ALA A 152 -18.29 -8.33 -17.54
C ALA A 152 -17.40 -8.62 -18.78
N GLY A 153 -17.13 -7.61 -19.60
CA GLY A 153 -16.20 -7.71 -20.73
C GLY A 153 -14.77 -8.01 -20.28
N LEU A 154 -14.28 -7.32 -19.25
CA LEU A 154 -12.97 -7.59 -18.67
C LEU A 154 -12.88 -9.00 -18.08
N ASP A 155 -13.90 -9.50 -17.39
CA ASP A 155 -13.94 -10.86 -16.86
C ASP A 155 -13.83 -11.92 -18.00
N ALA A 156 -14.46 -11.65 -19.16
CA ALA A 156 -14.32 -12.48 -20.36
C ALA A 156 -12.90 -12.42 -20.96
N VAL A 157 -12.26 -11.25 -20.97
CA VAL A 157 -10.87 -11.07 -21.41
C VAL A 157 -9.92 -11.87 -20.50
N TYR A 158 -10.06 -11.75 -19.19
CA TYR A 158 -9.24 -12.53 -18.24
C TYR A 158 -9.46 -14.03 -18.38
N SER A 159 -10.69 -14.48 -18.46
CA SER A 159 -11.00 -15.92 -18.63
C SER A 159 -10.36 -16.53 -19.87
N ARG A 160 -10.23 -15.76 -20.94
CA ARG A 160 -9.62 -16.18 -22.19
C ARG A 160 -8.09 -16.12 -22.19
N LEU A 161 -7.49 -15.04 -21.67
CA LEU A 161 -6.06 -14.74 -21.84
C LEU A 161 -5.21 -15.00 -20.60
N ALA A 162 -5.82 -14.98 -19.43
CA ALA A 162 -5.13 -15.17 -18.14
C ALA A 162 -6.07 -15.81 -17.11
N PRO A 163 -6.60 -17.04 -17.38
CA PRO A 163 -7.55 -17.71 -16.49
C PRO A 163 -7.01 -17.91 -15.07
N GLU A 164 -5.68 -17.97 -14.90
CA GLU A 164 -5.04 -18.02 -13.59
C GLU A 164 -5.20 -16.72 -12.76
N LEU A 165 -5.56 -15.60 -13.42
CA LEU A 165 -5.90 -14.35 -12.76
C LEU A 165 -7.41 -14.12 -12.68
N ALA A 166 -8.21 -14.92 -13.39
CA ALA A 166 -9.67 -14.82 -13.38
C ALA A 166 -10.22 -15.47 -12.11
N GLY A 167 -11.14 -14.78 -11.43
CA GLY A 167 -11.87 -15.35 -10.29
C GLY A 167 -10.99 -15.78 -9.12
N LEU A 168 -9.81 -15.20 -8.97
CA LEU A 168 -8.97 -15.45 -7.80
C LEU A 168 -9.77 -15.17 -6.52
N PRO A 169 -9.69 -16.05 -5.52
CA PRO A 169 -10.30 -15.79 -4.23
C PRO A 169 -9.74 -14.49 -3.64
N PRO A 170 -10.44 -13.86 -2.69
CA PRO A 170 -9.92 -12.69 -2.00
C PRO A 170 -8.48 -12.98 -1.53
N GLY A 171 -7.53 -12.21 -2.05
CA GLY A 171 -6.13 -12.37 -1.70
C GLY A 171 -5.85 -11.81 -0.31
N GLU A 172 -4.59 -11.81 0.11
CA GLU A 172 -4.17 -11.23 1.39
C GLU A 172 -4.64 -9.79 1.60
N LEU A 173 -4.88 -9.04 0.53
CA LEU A 173 -5.39 -7.67 0.59
C LEU A 173 -6.84 -7.60 1.09
N ASP A 174 -7.60 -8.70 1.00
CA ASP A 174 -8.99 -8.78 1.43
C ASP A 174 -9.16 -9.28 2.86
N LEU A 175 -8.10 -9.77 3.48
CA LEU A 175 -8.14 -10.25 4.85
C LEU A 175 -8.43 -9.12 5.85
N ASP A 176 -9.25 -9.42 6.84
CA ASP A 176 -9.45 -8.53 7.98
C ASP A 176 -8.26 -8.66 8.93
N ARG A 177 -7.48 -7.60 9.02
CA ARG A 177 -6.25 -7.58 9.83
C ARG A 177 -6.48 -7.43 11.33
N ARG A 178 -7.74 -7.20 11.76
CA ARG A 178 -8.03 -6.99 13.18
C ARG A 178 -7.68 -8.19 14.04
N GLU A 179 -8.00 -9.39 13.59
CA GLU A 179 -7.69 -10.62 14.31
C GLU A 179 -6.18 -10.82 14.44
N GLU A 180 -5.44 -10.58 13.37
CA GLU A 180 -3.99 -10.74 13.34
C GLU A 180 -3.28 -9.72 14.25
N ILE A 181 -3.72 -8.44 14.22
CA ILE A 181 -3.20 -7.39 15.11
C ILE A 181 -3.49 -7.76 16.57
N ALA A 182 -4.73 -8.16 16.89
CA ALA A 182 -5.13 -8.55 18.24
C ALA A 182 -4.37 -9.79 18.73
N ALA A 183 -4.19 -10.80 17.89
CA ALA A 183 -3.46 -12.02 18.21
C ALA A 183 -1.97 -11.77 18.54
N SER A 184 -1.38 -10.67 18.06
CA SER A 184 -0.02 -10.30 18.43
C SER A 184 0.15 -10.01 19.93
N GLY A 185 -0.93 -9.64 20.64
CA GLY A 185 -0.90 -9.28 22.08
C GLY A 185 -0.14 -8.00 22.39
N LEU A 186 0.29 -7.23 21.37
CA LEU A 186 1.12 -6.04 21.51
C LEU A 186 0.36 -4.72 21.39
N PHE A 187 -0.87 -4.79 20.87
CA PHE A 187 -1.71 -3.64 20.60
C PHE A 187 -3.09 -3.79 21.23
N GLN A 188 -3.74 -2.67 21.49
CA GLN A 188 -5.16 -2.64 21.86
C GLN A 188 -6.02 -3.19 20.73
N GLN A 189 -7.30 -3.44 21.03
CA GLN A 189 -8.27 -3.88 20.00
C GLN A 189 -8.26 -2.92 18.81
N PRO A 190 -7.96 -3.43 17.60
CA PRO A 190 -7.83 -2.58 16.43
C PRO A 190 -9.19 -2.07 15.95
N ARG A 191 -9.21 -0.82 15.49
CA ARG A 191 -10.34 -0.20 14.80
C ARG A 191 -10.17 -0.36 13.30
N LEU A 192 -11.29 -0.47 12.59
CA LEU A 192 -11.32 -0.47 11.13
C LEU A 192 -12.23 0.66 10.66
N GLU A 193 -11.65 1.60 9.93
CA GLU A 193 -12.36 2.66 9.22
C GLU A 193 -12.34 2.37 7.71
N ARG A 194 -13.43 2.69 7.01
CA ARG A 194 -13.59 2.45 5.57
C ARG A 194 -13.95 3.75 4.87
N PHE A 195 -13.29 3.98 3.72
CA PHE A 195 -13.47 5.18 2.91
C PHE A 195 -13.71 4.76 1.46
N GLY A 196 -14.96 4.89 1.01
CA GLY A 196 -15.33 4.64 -0.38
C GLY A 196 -14.94 5.83 -1.27
N PHE A 197 -14.46 5.54 -2.48
CA PHE A 197 -14.20 6.55 -3.51
C PHE A 197 -14.27 5.94 -4.90
N GLU A 198 -14.36 6.77 -5.92
CA GLU A 198 -14.39 6.32 -7.31
C GLU A 198 -13.25 6.95 -8.10
N VAL A 199 -12.72 6.18 -9.04
CA VAL A 199 -11.73 6.66 -10.02
C VAL A 199 -12.21 6.28 -11.41
N ARG A 200 -12.23 7.25 -12.31
CA ARG A 200 -12.48 7.00 -13.74
C ARG A 200 -11.14 6.89 -14.46
N TYR A 201 -10.94 5.78 -15.09
CA TYR A 201 -9.76 5.49 -15.91
C TYR A 201 -10.15 5.53 -17.39
N GLY A 202 -9.33 6.13 -18.26
CA GLY A 202 -9.38 5.84 -19.68
C GLY A 202 -8.79 4.45 -19.97
N ALA A 203 -9.10 3.86 -21.13
CA ALA A 203 -8.69 2.51 -21.49
C ALA A 203 -7.20 2.25 -21.27
N ARG A 204 -6.34 3.06 -21.87
CA ARG A 204 -4.90 2.96 -21.69
C ARG A 204 -4.47 3.11 -20.25
N SER A 205 -5.02 4.07 -19.49
CA SER A 205 -4.62 4.29 -18.10
C SER A 205 -5.01 3.14 -17.17
N TYR A 206 -6.10 2.43 -17.48
CA TYR A 206 -6.47 1.23 -16.74
C TYR A 206 -5.57 0.03 -17.09
N ALA A 207 -5.25 -0.17 -18.37
CA ALA A 207 -4.27 -1.18 -18.77
C ALA A 207 -2.89 -0.93 -18.11
N GLU A 208 -2.44 0.32 -18.07
CA GLU A 208 -1.21 0.71 -17.38
C GLU A 208 -1.30 0.49 -15.86
N LEU A 209 -2.46 0.70 -15.22
CA LEU A 209 -2.66 0.34 -13.82
C LEU A 209 -2.50 -1.18 -13.62
N MET A 210 -3.10 -2.01 -14.50
CA MET A 210 -2.94 -3.47 -14.44
C MET A 210 -1.49 -3.90 -14.65
N ALA A 211 -0.74 -3.21 -15.52
CA ALA A 211 0.68 -3.47 -15.73
C ALA A 211 1.53 -3.27 -14.45
N THR A 212 1.04 -2.51 -13.46
CA THR A 212 1.71 -2.31 -12.16
C THR A 212 1.38 -3.38 -11.13
N GLN A 213 0.41 -4.26 -11.39
CA GLN A 213 0.02 -5.31 -10.45
C GLN A 213 1.05 -6.44 -10.44
N SER A 214 1.37 -6.96 -9.24
CA SER A 214 2.40 -8.00 -9.07
C SER A 214 2.05 -9.32 -9.76
N ASP A 215 0.77 -9.70 -9.75
CA ASP A 215 0.25 -10.89 -10.43
C ASP A 215 0.38 -10.78 -11.96
N HIS A 216 0.01 -9.65 -12.55
CA HIS A 216 0.18 -9.37 -13.98
C HIS A 216 1.66 -9.37 -14.40
N ARG A 217 2.55 -8.86 -13.54
CA ARG A 217 3.99 -8.82 -13.81
C ARG A 217 4.64 -10.20 -13.80
N ARG A 218 4.05 -11.17 -13.11
CA ARG A 218 4.51 -12.57 -13.12
C ARG A 218 4.17 -13.31 -14.42
N LEU A 219 3.24 -12.79 -15.23
CA LEU A 219 2.94 -13.37 -16.53
C LEU A 219 4.14 -13.25 -17.49
N PRO A 220 4.33 -14.22 -18.40
CA PRO A 220 5.30 -14.08 -19.49
C PRO A 220 5.07 -12.79 -20.27
N ALA A 221 6.15 -12.10 -20.65
CA ALA A 221 6.08 -10.76 -21.24
C ALA A 221 5.16 -10.67 -22.49
N SER A 222 5.16 -11.70 -23.35
CA SER A 222 4.29 -11.75 -24.53
C SER A 222 2.81 -11.82 -24.14
N ARG A 223 2.49 -12.68 -23.17
CA ARG A 223 1.14 -12.91 -22.69
C ARG A 223 0.61 -11.69 -21.93
N ARG A 224 1.46 -11.07 -21.11
CA ARG A 224 1.13 -9.80 -20.43
C ARG A 224 0.80 -8.70 -21.44
N ARG A 225 1.62 -8.51 -22.48
CA ARG A 225 1.32 -7.52 -23.54
C ARG A 225 -0.02 -7.79 -24.23
N GLN A 226 -0.31 -9.06 -24.55
CA GLN A 226 -1.58 -9.45 -25.17
C GLN A 226 -2.77 -9.17 -24.25
N LEU A 227 -2.67 -9.50 -22.96
CA LEU A 227 -3.70 -9.21 -21.97
C LEU A 227 -3.96 -7.70 -21.83
N LEU A 228 -2.90 -6.90 -21.69
CA LEU A 228 -3.02 -5.46 -21.52
C LEU A 228 -3.65 -4.78 -22.76
N ALA A 229 -3.28 -5.21 -23.96
CA ALA A 229 -3.89 -4.73 -25.20
C ALA A 229 -5.38 -5.08 -25.27
N ALA A 230 -5.76 -6.31 -24.91
CA ALA A 230 -7.16 -6.72 -24.90
C ALA A 230 -7.99 -5.99 -23.83
N ILE A 231 -7.39 -5.66 -22.67
CA ILE A 231 -8.04 -4.82 -21.65
C ILE A 231 -8.29 -3.40 -22.20
N GLU A 232 -7.32 -2.81 -22.90
CA GLU A 232 -7.45 -1.48 -23.50
C GLU A 232 -8.56 -1.49 -24.58
N GLU A 233 -8.55 -2.47 -25.49
CA GLU A 233 -9.56 -2.64 -26.55
C GLU A 233 -10.97 -2.82 -25.98
N GLU A 234 -11.13 -3.62 -24.93
CA GLU A 234 -12.42 -3.86 -24.28
C GLU A 234 -13.02 -2.56 -23.73
N ILE A 235 -12.21 -1.78 -22.99
CA ILE A 235 -12.67 -0.52 -22.42
C ILE A 235 -12.95 0.52 -23.50
N ASP A 236 -12.15 0.57 -24.58
CA ASP A 236 -12.38 1.47 -25.71
C ASP A 236 -13.69 1.13 -26.42
N SER A 237 -13.99 -0.15 -26.64
CA SER A 237 -15.24 -0.60 -27.27
C SER A 237 -16.48 -0.29 -26.43
N ALA A 238 -16.31 -0.25 -25.09
CA ALA A 238 -17.37 0.08 -24.12
C ALA A 238 -17.48 1.59 -23.80
N GLY A 239 -16.92 2.47 -24.65
CA GLY A 239 -17.03 3.92 -24.50
C GLY A 239 -15.78 4.62 -23.96
N GLY A 240 -14.62 3.96 -23.97
CA GLY A 240 -13.29 4.56 -23.74
C GLY A 240 -12.97 4.88 -22.29
N SER A 241 -13.85 4.54 -21.32
CA SER A 241 -13.58 4.78 -19.91
C SER A 241 -14.21 3.74 -19.02
N TYR A 242 -13.55 3.47 -17.90
CA TYR A 242 -14.00 2.57 -16.84
C TYR A 242 -14.01 3.26 -15.49
N ARG A 243 -15.17 3.36 -14.86
CA ARG A 243 -15.30 3.84 -13.49
C ARG A 243 -15.15 2.67 -12.54
N VAL A 244 -14.13 2.75 -11.68
CA VAL A 244 -13.83 1.75 -10.66
C VAL A 244 -14.19 2.31 -9.29
N THR A 245 -14.95 1.53 -8.53
CA THR A 245 -15.25 1.84 -7.12
C THR A 245 -14.19 1.21 -6.24
N TRP A 246 -13.61 2.03 -5.38
CA TRP A 246 -12.55 1.66 -4.44
C TRP A 246 -13.00 1.83 -3.00
N GLU A 247 -12.43 1.04 -2.13
CA GLU A 247 -12.51 1.18 -0.68
C GLU A 247 -11.08 1.24 -0.11
N SER A 248 -10.76 2.33 0.59
CA SER A 248 -9.59 2.36 1.46
C SER A 248 -9.97 1.87 2.85
N ARG A 249 -9.23 0.88 3.34
CA ARG A 249 -9.35 0.37 4.72
C ARG A 249 -8.19 0.91 5.53
N LEU A 250 -8.50 1.48 6.69
CA LEU A 250 -7.54 1.94 7.67
C LEU A 250 -7.72 1.15 8.96
N TYR A 251 -6.75 0.32 9.31
CA TYR A 251 -6.68 -0.38 10.58
C TYR A 251 -5.80 0.42 11.53
N LEU A 252 -6.33 0.74 12.71
CA LEU A 252 -5.67 1.53 13.73
C LEU A 252 -5.60 0.76 15.04
N ALA A 253 -4.42 0.62 15.63
CA ALA A 253 -4.24 -0.03 16.90
C ALA A 253 -3.19 0.70 17.74
N ARG A 254 -3.54 1.04 18.99
CA ARG A 254 -2.63 1.69 19.92
C ARG A 254 -1.74 0.64 20.57
N ARG A 255 -0.43 0.91 20.67
CA ARG A 255 0.52 0.07 21.40
C ARG A 255 0.09 -0.04 22.86
N LEU A 256 0.06 -1.27 23.38
CA LEU A 256 -0.08 -1.52 24.82
C LEU A 256 1.13 -0.97 25.59
N GLY A 257 0.88 -0.39 26.76
CA GLY A 257 1.95 0.16 27.62
C GLY A 257 2.93 -0.93 28.07
N SER A 258 4.20 -0.54 28.17
CA SER A 258 5.40 -1.30 28.56
C SER A 258 5.49 -2.72 27.98
N PRO A 259 6.41 -2.97 27.05
CA PRO A 259 6.88 -4.34 26.86
C PRO A 259 7.60 -4.74 28.16
N GLN A 260 7.27 -5.90 28.69
CA GLN A 260 8.21 -6.60 29.55
C GLN A 260 9.55 -6.61 28.80
N ALA A 261 10.60 -6.12 29.47
CA ALA A 261 11.96 -6.17 28.97
C ALA A 261 12.20 -7.61 28.46
N PHE A 262 12.55 -7.72 27.18
CA PHE A 262 13.03 -8.98 26.66
C PHE A 262 14.37 -9.28 27.31
N PRO A 263 14.57 -10.52 27.81
CA PRO A 263 15.84 -10.96 28.34
C PRO A 263 16.93 -10.98 27.25
#